data_b288a6d2338f1baa04a556a1874b4b61
#
_entry.id   b288a6d2338f1baa04a556a1874b4b61
#
_cell.length_a   1.000
_cell.length_b   1.000
_cell.length_c   1.000
_cell.angle_alpha   90.00
_cell.angle_beta   90.00
_cell.angle_gamma   90.00
#
_symmetry.space_group_name_H-M   'P 1'
#
loop_
_entity.id
_entity.type
_entity.pdbx_description
1 polymer ?
#
loop_
_entity_poly.entity_id
_entity_poly.type
_entity_poly.pdbx_seq_one_letter_code
_entity_poly.pdbx_strand_id
1 'polypeptide(L)'
;MTLVEHMRAAGLTPPHTLVPGKWMRFPGVNKGRANRSGWCRLITPTLAVFGDWSLGLSEVWRDTDHVDDERSRAALAEARRREREFAAQQARRQAEAARKAQEMIRRAVAAPHPYLAKKGFPGERGLVLGDRLLVPVRDAADYSRVLSVQEIGADGVKKFLPGGRTRLGIYRMGVMGADRTVLCEGFATGLSIDAALSRLGRHHAVIVCFSARNLELV
;
A
#
# COMPACT_ATOMS: atom_id res chain seq x y z
N MET A 1 29.51 0.43 -21.97
CA MET A 1 28.99 -0.77 -21.19
C MET A 1 27.55 -1.03 -21.58
N THR A 2 27.27 -2.22 -22.09
CA THR A 2 25.91 -2.59 -22.53
C THR A 2 24.92 -2.66 -21.33
N LEU A 3 23.62 -2.56 -21.59
CA LEU A 3 22.57 -2.72 -20.57
C LEU A 3 22.72 -4.04 -19.80
N VAL A 4 22.98 -5.15 -20.52
CA VAL A 4 23.13 -6.48 -19.90
C VAL A 4 24.35 -6.54 -18.96
N GLU A 5 25.47 -5.95 -19.35
CA GLU A 5 26.68 -5.85 -18.51
C GLU A 5 26.41 -5.01 -17.27
N HIS A 6 25.71 -3.89 -17.39
CA HIS A 6 25.34 -3.04 -16.27
C HIS A 6 24.42 -3.75 -15.28
N MET A 7 23.38 -4.45 -15.79
CA MET A 7 22.50 -5.26 -14.95
C MET A 7 23.24 -6.39 -14.22
N ARG A 8 24.21 -7.04 -14.90
CA ARG A 8 25.06 -8.06 -14.27
C ARG A 8 25.98 -7.47 -13.20
N ALA A 9 26.54 -6.30 -13.44
CA ALA A 9 27.35 -5.58 -12.44
C ALA A 9 26.53 -5.24 -11.19
N ALA A 10 25.23 -4.96 -11.35
CA ALA A 10 24.29 -4.80 -10.23
C ALA A 10 23.83 -6.14 -9.60
N GLY A 11 24.44 -7.28 -9.98
CA GLY A 11 24.13 -8.61 -9.43
C GLY A 11 22.87 -9.28 -10.00
N LEU A 12 22.27 -8.71 -11.03
CA LEU A 12 21.08 -9.27 -11.68
C LEU A 12 21.45 -10.30 -12.76
N THR A 13 20.55 -11.25 -13.00
CA THR A 13 20.64 -12.19 -14.12
C THR A 13 19.55 -11.88 -15.13
N PRO A 14 19.77 -10.92 -16.06
CA PRO A 14 18.76 -10.53 -17.03
C PRO A 14 18.43 -11.66 -18.02
N PRO A 15 17.23 -11.67 -18.62
CA PRO A 15 16.89 -12.62 -19.67
C PRO A 15 17.73 -12.40 -20.92
N HIS A 16 17.93 -13.45 -21.72
CA HIS A 16 18.73 -13.41 -22.93
C HIS A 16 18.21 -12.43 -23.99
N THR A 17 16.89 -12.21 -24.02
CA THR A 17 16.26 -11.32 -24.98
C THR A 17 15.52 -10.20 -24.26
N LEU A 18 15.89 -8.95 -24.54
CA LEU A 18 15.24 -7.75 -24.04
C LEU A 18 14.31 -7.21 -25.13
N VAL A 19 13.00 -7.13 -24.81
CA VAL A 19 11.97 -6.65 -25.75
C VAL A 19 11.69 -5.17 -25.47
N PRO A 20 11.92 -4.26 -26.43
CA PRO A 20 11.64 -2.84 -26.26
C PRO A 20 10.18 -2.57 -25.84
N GLY A 21 10.02 -1.62 -24.92
CA GLY A 21 8.69 -1.19 -24.41
C GLY A 21 8.02 -2.15 -23.44
N LYS A 22 8.47 -3.41 -23.33
CA LYS A 22 7.87 -4.42 -22.47
C LYS A 22 8.51 -4.45 -21.07
N TRP A 23 7.69 -4.55 -20.04
CA TRP A 23 8.14 -4.90 -18.70
C TRP A 23 8.52 -6.38 -18.65
N MET A 24 9.73 -6.66 -18.23
CA MET A 24 10.24 -8.02 -18.11
C MET A 24 10.55 -8.31 -16.65
N ARG A 25 10.19 -9.52 -16.21
CA ARG A 25 10.39 -10.02 -14.87
C ARG A 25 11.27 -11.25 -14.91
N PHE A 26 12.24 -11.32 -14.00
CA PHE A 26 13.21 -12.41 -13.88
C PHE A 26 13.64 -12.58 -12.42
N PRO A 27 14.38 -13.63 -12.05
CA PRO A 27 14.86 -13.79 -10.69
C PRO A 27 15.70 -12.61 -10.23
N GLY A 28 15.46 -12.16 -8.99
CA GLY A 28 16.27 -11.13 -8.35
C GLY A 28 17.65 -11.63 -7.94
N VAL A 29 18.44 -10.74 -7.36
CA VAL A 29 19.81 -11.02 -6.89
C VAL A 29 19.79 -12.19 -5.89
N ASN A 30 20.58 -13.23 -6.18
CA ASN A 30 20.70 -14.45 -5.36
C ASN A 30 19.39 -15.19 -5.10
N LYS A 31 18.40 -15.07 -6.02
CA LYS A 31 17.09 -15.73 -5.90
C LYS A 31 16.97 -16.92 -6.87
N GLY A 32 16.18 -17.92 -6.48
CA GLY A 32 15.90 -19.09 -7.31
C GLY A 32 15.08 -18.75 -8.56
N ARG A 33 15.06 -19.66 -9.55
CA ARG A 33 14.44 -19.46 -10.88
C ARG A 33 12.94 -19.09 -10.85
N ALA A 34 12.20 -19.48 -9.82
CA ALA A 34 10.78 -19.15 -9.66
C ALA A 34 10.54 -17.72 -9.18
N ASN A 35 11.57 -17.05 -8.64
CA ASN A 35 11.44 -15.67 -8.17
C ASN A 35 11.25 -14.69 -9.35
N ARG A 36 10.56 -13.58 -9.11
CA ARG A 36 10.21 -12.55 -10.10
C ARG A 36 10.43 -11.14 -9.54
N SER A 37 11.37 -10.97 -8.59
CA SER A 37 11.66 -9.66 -8.01
C SER A 37 12.55 -8.79 -8.90
N GLY A 38 13.40 -9.39 -9.73
CA GLY A 38 14.17 -8.69 -10.75
C GLY A 38 13.25 -8.19 -11.87
N TRP A 39 13.51 -6.99 -12.37
CA TRP A 39 12.73 -6.37 -13.43
C TRP A 39 13.57 -5.47 -14.32
N CYS A 40 13.18 -5.32 -15.57
CA CYS A 40 13.70 -4.30 -16.46
C CYS A 40 12.66 -3.87 -17.50
N ARG A 41 12.88 -2.68 -18.05
CA ARG A 41 12.15 -2.16 -19.20
C ARG A 41 13.10 -1.38 -20.09
N LEU A 42 13.31 -1.87 -21.30
CA LEU A 42 14.01 -1.14 -22.35
C LEU A 42 13.04 -0.09 -22.91
N ILE A 43 13.31 1.20 -22.66
CA ILE A 43 12.45 2.32 -23.09
C ILE A 43 12.75 2.66 -24.54
N THR A 44 14.05 2.83 -24.85
CA THR A 44 14.60 2.98 -26.21
C THR A 44 15.81 2.06 -26.33
N PRO A 45 16.41 1.87 -27.53
CA PRO A 45 17.65 1.11 -27.67
C PRO A 45 18.81 1.60 -26.79
N THR A 46 18.78 2.88 -26.40
CA THR A 46 19.85 3.57 -25.64
C THR A 46 19.44 3.95 -24.22
N LEU A 47 18.22 3.63 -23.79
CA LEU A 47 17.68 3.97 -22.47
C LEU A 47 16.89 2.82 -21.88
N ALA A 48 17.23 2.39 -20.67
CA ALA A 48 16.49 1.39 -19.94
C ALA A 48 16.39 1.73 -18.45
N VAL A 49 15.39 1.18 -17.79
CA VAL A 49 15.26 1.15 -16.32
C VAL A 49 15.23 -0.31 -15.88
N PHE A 50 15.89 -0.60 -14.77
CA PHE A 50 15.93 -1.96 -14.22
C PHE A 50 16.13 -1.94 -12.71
N GLY A 51 15.90 -3.07 -12.06
CA GLY A 51 16.09 -3.17 -10.61
C GLY A 51 15.66 -4.50 -10.01
N ASP A 52 15.60 -4.51 -8.70
CA ASP A 52 15.09 -5.62 -7.89
C ASP A 52 14.18 -5.10 -6.78
N TRP A 53 12.92 -5.51 -6.82
CA TRP A 53 11.90 -5.11 -5.83
C TRP A 53 12.23 -5.59 -4.41
N SER A 54 12.93 -6.72 -4.28
CA SER A 54 13.28 -7.27 -2.97
C SER A 54 14.40 -6.51 -2.28
N LEU A 55 15.23 -5.80 -3.03
CA LEU A 55 16.34 -4.99 -2.54
C LEU A 55 16.05 -3.48 -2.57
N GLY A 56 14.92 -3.08 -3.14
CA GLY A 56 14.64 -1.66 -3.42
C GLY A 56 15.56 -1.06 -4.48
N LEU A 57 16.29 -1.90 -5.24
CA LEU A 57 17.17 -1.47 -6.31
C LEU A 57 16.35 -0.91 -7.47
N SER A 58 16.71 0.27 -7.94
CA SER A 58 16.14 0.90 -9.14
C SER A 58 17.20 1.77 -9.81
N GLU A 59 17.58 1.42 -11.03
CA GLU A 59 18.62 2.10 -11.79
C GLU A 59 18.15 2.48 -13.19
N VAL A 60 18.78 3.51 -13.73
CA VAL A 60 18.60 3.97 -15.10
C VAL A 60 19.90 3.72 -15.85
N TRP A 61 19.82 2.89 -16.89
CA TRP A 61 20.94 2.73 -17.83
C TRP A 61 20.75 3.63 -19.04
N ARG A 62 21.87 4.24 -19.47
CA ARG A 62 21.97 4.99 -20.72
C ARG A 62 23.20 4.51 -21.49
N ASP A 63 23.03 4.33 -22.78
CA ASP A 63 24.15 4.09 -23.66
C ASP A 63 24.87 5.43 -23.89
N THR A 64 26.06 5.56 -23.30
CA THR A 64 26.90 6.80 -23.39
C THR A 64 27.62 6.94 -24.72
N ASP A 65 27.75 5.85 -25.49
CA ASP A 65 28.47 5.82 -26.75
C ASP A 65 27.60 6.28 -27.94
N HIS A 66 26.29 6.33 -27.72
CA HIS A 66 25.33 6.92 -28.67
C HIS A 66 24.85 8.27 -28.16
N VAL A 67 25.28 9.31 -28.88
CA VAL A 67 24.91 10.71 -28.65
C VAL A 67 23.41 10.85 -28.43
N ASP A 68 23.06 11.69 -27.49
CA ASP A 68 21.69 12.11 -27.07
C ASP A 68 20.79 12.38 -28.29
N ASP A 69 20.23 11.31 -28.86
CA ASP A 69 19.33 11.35 -30.00
C ASP A 69 18.03 12.05 -29.53
N GLU A 70 17.53 12.96 -30.32
CA GLU A 70 16.26 13.68 -30.10
C GLU A 70 15.10 12.70 -29.83
N ARG A 71 15.13 11.51 -30.44
CA ARG A 71 14.16 10.43 -30.19
C ARG A 71 14.24 9.88 -28.77
N SER A 72 15.43 9.73 -28.21
CA SER A 72 15.62 9.26 -26.82
C SER A 72 15.14 10.29 -25.81
N ARG A 73 15.37 11.57 -26.07
CA ARG A 73 14.84 12.67 -25.25
C ARG A 73 13.32 12.75 -25.33
N ALA A 74 12.75 12.64 -26.51
CA ALA A 74 11.29 12.64 -26.71
C ALA A 74 10.63 11.43 -26.03
N ALA A 75 11.20 10.23 -26.14
CA ALA A 75 10.68 9.03 -25.48
C ALA A 75 10.72 9.13 -23.94
N LEU A 76 11.78 9.69 -23.39
CA LEU A 76 11.91 9.93 -21.95
C LEU A 76 10.88 10.98 -21.47
N ALA A 77 10.72 12.06 -22.22
CA ALA A 77 9.72 13.10 -21.92
C ALA A 77 8.30 12.52 -21.93
N GLU A 78 7.99 11.71 -22.94
CA GLU A 78 6.71 11.02 -23.06
C GLU A 78 6.49 10.02 -21.89
N ALA A 79 7.51 9.23 -21.51
CA ALA A 79 7.42 8.33 -20.38
C ALA A 79 7.14 9.08 -19.06
N ARG A 80 7.83 10.18 -18.81
CA ARG A 80 7.61 11.07 -17.66
C ARG A 80 6.22 11.71 -17.69
N ARG A 81 5.74 12.10 -18.85
CA ARG A 81 4.38 12.64 -19.01
C ARG A 81 3.34 11.61 -18.60
N ARG A 82 3.43 10.38 -19.14
CA ARG A 82 2.52 9.27 -18.81
C ARG A 82 2.56 8.91 -17.32
N GLU A 83 3.73 8.91 -16.72
CA GLU A 83 3.88 8.66 -15.27
C GLU A 83 3.17 9.74 -14.44
N ARG A 84 3.35 11.02 -14.80
CA ARG A 84 2.66 12.16 -14.15
C ARG A 84 1.14 12.07 -14.33
N GLU A 85 0.66 11.75 -15.53
CA GLU A 85 -0.76 11.58 -15.83
C GLU A 85 -1.36 10.44 -15.00
N PHE A 86 -0.66 9.30 -14.93
CA PHE A 86 -1.07 8.15 -14.10
C PHE A 86 -1.10 8.50 -12.61
N ALA A 87 -0.06 9.15 -12.10
CA ALA A 87 0.00 9.60 -10.71
C ALA A 87 -1.12 10.60 -10.39
N ALA A 88 -1.40 11.55 -11.29
CA ALA A 88 -2.48 12.51 -11.14
C ALA A 88 -3.86 11.81 -11.15
N GLN A 89 -4.05 10.84 -12.03
CA GLN A 89 -5.29 10.06 -12.07
C GLN A 89 -5.48 9.24 -10.79
N GLN A 90 -4.41 8.59 -10.29
CA GLN A 90 -4.46 7.88 -9.00
C GLN A 90 -4.80 8.83 -7.85
N ALA A 91 -4.15 9.99 -7.77
CA ALA A 91 -4.42 10.99 -6.74
C ALA A 91 -5.88 11.47 -6.76
N ARG A 92 -6.44 11.70 -7.95
CA ARG A 92 -7.87 12.04 -8.11
C ARG A 92 -8.80 10.95 -7.59
N ARG A 93 -8.56 9.68 -7.96
CA ARG A 93 -9.34 8.52 -7.48
C ARG A 93 -9.25 8.37 -5.96
N GLN A 94 -8.06 8.57 -5.38
CA GLN A 94 -7.88 8.51 -3.94
C GLN A 94 -8.59 9.65 -3.21
N ALA A 95 -8.54 10.86 -3.75
CA ALA A 95 -9.26 12.00 -3.19
C ALA A 95 -10.78 11.85 -3.24
N GLU A 96 -11.30 11.28 -4.32
CA GLU A 96 -12.73 10.95 -4.46
C GLU A 96 -13.15 9.87 -3.46
N ALA A 97 -12.39 8.79 -3.34
CA ALA A 97 -12.64 7.74 -2.37
C ALA A 97 -12.57 8.26 -0.92
N ALA A 98 -11.62 9.14 -0.61
CA ALA A 98 -11.52 9.78 0.70
C ALA A 98 -12.75 10.63 1.04
N ARG A 99 -13.25 11.42 0.07
CA ARG A 99 -14.50 12.20 0.24
C ARG A 99 -15.70 11.30 0.47
N LYS A 100 -15.81 10.22 -0.31
CA LYS A 100 -16.88 9.23 -0.12
C LYS A 100 -16.79 8.55 1.25
N ALA A 101 -15.59 8.18 1.69
CA ALA A 101 -15.36 7.61 3.01
C ALA A 101 -15.78 8.57 4.14
N GLN A 102 -15.42 9.85 4.05
CA GLN A 102 -15.85 10.88 5.00
C GLN A 102 -17.38 10.99 5.06
N GLU A 103 -18.06 11.00 3.91
CA GLU A 103 -19.51 11.05 3.85
C GLU A 103 -20.14 9.80 4.47
N MET A 104 -19.62 8.61 4.20
CA MET A 104 -20.10 7.36 4.81
C MET A 104 -19.94 7.41 6.34
N ILE A 105 -18.78 7.85 6.84
CA ILE A 105 -18.49 7.97 8.28
C ILE A 105 -19.44 8.99 8.93
N ARG A 106 -19.71 10.12 8.29
CA ARG A 106 -20.62 11.16 8.77
C ARG A 106 -22.07 10.66 8.90
N ARG A 107 -22.50 9.78 8.00
CA ARG A 107 -23.85 9.21 7.98
C ARG A 107 -23.99 7.96 8.87
N ALA A 108 -22.87 7.37 9.28
CA ALA A 108 -22.87 6.20 10.14
C ALA A 108 -23.33 6.57 11.55
N VAL A 109 -24.01 5.64 12.19
CA VAL A 109 -24.44 5.76 13.57
C VAL A 109 -23.70 4.75 14.46
N ALA A 110 -23.43 5.12 15.70
CA ALA A 110 -22.88 4.16 16.66
C ALA A 110 -23.98 3.15 17.02
N ALA A 111 -23.78 1.88 16.65
CA ALA A 111 -24.75 0.81 16.86
C ALA A 111 -24.07 -0.55 17.10
N PRO A 112 -24.74 -1.52 17.75
CA PRO A 112 -24.32 -2.91 17.74
C PRO A 112 -24.26 -3.45 16.31
N HIS A 113 -23.34 -4.40 16.07
CA HIS A 113 -23.27 -5.04 14.77
C HIS A 113 -23.02 -6.55 14.92
N PRO A 114 -23.64 -7.43 14.10
CA PRO A 114 -23.50 -8.89 14.24
C PRO A 114 -22.06 -9.39 14.18
N TYR A 115 -21.21 -8.75 13.40
CA TYR A 115 -19.79 -9.06 13.36
C TYR A 115 -19.10 -8.87 14.73
N LEU A 116 -19.40 -7.81 15.46
CA LEU A 116 -18.85 -7.56 16.79
C LEU A 116 -19.29 -8.65 17.77
N ALA A 117 -20.59 -8.97 17.80
CA ALA A 117 -21.12 -10.03 18.63
C ALA A 117 -20.44 -11.37 18.32
N LYS A 118 -20.28 -11.74 17.04
CA LYS A 118 -19.60 -12.95 16.58
C LYS A 118 -18.11 -12.99 17.00
N LYS A 119 -17.49 -11.82 17.21
CA LYS A 119 -16.10 -11.70 17.68
C LYS A 119 -15.96 -11.65 19.21
N GLY A 120 -17.04 -11.84 19.95
CA GLY A 120 -17.04 -11.84 21.41
C GLY A 120 -17.28 -10.47 22.04
N PHE A 121 -17.75 -9.49 21.27
CA PHE A 121 -18.00 -8.12 21.71
C PHE A 121 -19.49 -7.73 21.51
N PRO A 122 -20.48 -8.44 22.11
CA PRO A 122 -21.90 -8.17 21.85
C PRO A 122 -22.37 -6.80 22.39
N GLY A 123 -21.69 -6.25 23.40
CA GLY A 123 -22.00 -4.93 23.97
C GLY A 123 -21.27 -3.77 23.28
N GLU A 124 -20.34 -4.07 22.37
CA GLU A 124 -19.56 -3.04 21.68
C GLU A 124 -20.39 -2.39 20.57
N ARG A 125 -20.22 -1.07 20.44
CA ARG A 125 -20.87 -0.28 19.40
C ARG A 125 -19.83 0.23 18.42
N GLY A 126 -20.05 -0.04 17.13
CA GLY A 126 -19.21 0.47 16.04
C GLY A 126 -19.96 1.47 15.17
N LEU A 127 -19.25 2.10 14.25
CA LEU A 127 -19.89 2.94 13.22
C LEU A 127 -20.61 2.05 12.22
N VAL A 128 -21.93 2.14 12.14
CA VAL A 128 -22.75 1.31 11.26
C VAL A 128 -23.49 2.20 10.25
N LEU A 129 -23.39 1.81 8.98
CA LEU A 129 -24.13 2.41 7.88
C LEU A 129 -24.87 1.31 7.11
N GLY A 130 -26.21 1.33 7.19
CA GLY A 130 -27.02 0.20 6.70
C GLY A 130 -26.70 -1.09 7.45
N ASP A 131 -26.28 -2.12 6.72
CA ASP A 131 -25.86 -3.43 7.24
C ASP A 131 -24.33 -3.57 7.39
N ARG A 132 -23.56 -2.49 7.26
CA ARG A 132 -22.10 -2.52 7.26
C ARG A 132 -21.52 -1.83 8.50
N LEU A 133 -20.61 -2.55 9.16
CA LEU A 133 -19.71 -1.95 10.14
C LEU A 133 -18.59 -1.24 9.40
N LEU A 134 -18.35 0.03 9.71
CA LEU A 134 -17.33 0.86 9.11
C LEU A 134 -16.14 1.01 10.05
N VAL A 135 -14.94 0.74 9.55
CA VAL A 135 -13.68 1.03 10.24
C VAL A 135 -12.94 2.11 9.43
N PRO A 136 -12.86 3.36 9.94
CA PRO A 136 -12.16 4.42 9.25
C PRO A 136 -10.68 4.10 9.04
N VAL A 137 -10.18 4.34 7.84
CA VAL A 137 -8.75 4.29 7.52
C VAL A 137 -8.24 5.71 7.49
N ARG A 138 -7.41 6.08 8.49
CA ARG A 138 -6.90 7.44 8.66
C ARG A 138 -5.40 7.49 8.42
N ASP A 139 -4.89 8.65 8.05
CA ASP A 139 -3.45 8.84 7.78
C ASP A 139 -2.65 8.70 9.09
N ALA A 140 -1.57 7.93 9.06
CA ALA A 140 -0.71 7.74 10.23
C ALA A 140 -0.01 9.04 10.66
N ALA A 141 0.36 9.89 9.68
CA ALA A 141 1.02 11.18 9.93
C ALA A 141 0.04 12.27 10.37
N ASP A 142 -1.19 12.23 9.83
CA ASP A 142 -2.25 13.18 10.18
C ASP A 142 -3.55 12.42 10.42
N TYR A 143 -3.84 12.06 11.67
CA TYR A 143 -5.01 11.26 12.02
C TYR A 143 -6.35 11.97 11.78
N SER A 144 -6.38 13.27 11.59
CA SER A 144 -7.59 13.99 11.21
C SER A 144 -8.05 13.64 9.78
N ARG A 145 -7.10 13.23 8.93
CA ARG A 145 -7.32 12.94 7.52
C ARG A 145 -7.83 11.52 7.30
N VAL A 146 -9.00 11.39 6.71
CA VAL A 146 -9.56 10.12 6.26
C VAL A 146 -9.00 9.78 4.87
N LEU A 147 -8.47 8.57 4.72
CA LEU A 147 -7.94 8.03 3.45
C LEU A 147 -8.93 7.10 2.75
N SER A 148 -9.65 6.32 3.56
CA SER A 148 -10.58 5.29 3.09
C SER A 148 -11.46 4.82 4.26
N VAL A 149 -12.24 3.78 4.01
CA VAL A 149 -12.96 3.03 5.03
C VAL A 149 -12.89 1.53 4.70
N GLN A 150 -12.78 0.69 5.72
CA GLN A 150 -13.01 -0.74 5.61
C GLN A 150 -14.46 -1.02 6.00
N GLU A 151 -15.20 -1.65 5.11
CA GLU A 151 -16.57 -2.11 5.33
C GLU A 151 -16.53 -3.58 5.74
N ILE A 152 -17.25 -3.95 6.81
CA ILE A 152 -17.32 -5.31 7.32
C ILE A 152 -18.80 -5.73 7.36
N GLY A 153 -19.12 -6.82 6.67
CA GLY A 153 -20.46 -7.40 6.68
C GLY A 153 -20.74 -8.24 7.93
N ALA A 154 -21.99 -8.59 8.17
CA ALA A 154 -22.40 -9.51 9.22
C ALA A 154 -21.77 -10.91 9.05
N ASP A 155 -21.49 -11.32 7.83
CA ASP A 155 -20.77 -12.54 7.45
C ASP A 155 -19.26 -12.48 7.79
N GLY A 156 -18.74 -11.29 8.10
CA GLY A 156 -17.32 -11.04 8.38
C GLY A 156 -16.47 -10.73 7.15
N VAL A 157 -17.07 -10.67 5.97
CA VAL A 157 -16.39 -10.24 4.74
C VAL A 157 -15.97 -8.79 4.87
N LYS A 158 -14.69 -8.51 4.59
CA LYS A 158 -14.08 -7.19 4.70
C LYS A 158 -13.72 -6.67 3.32
N LYS A 159 -14.10 -5.44 3.03
CA LYS A 159 -13.77 -4.76 1.78
C LYS A 159 -13.31 -3.35 2.06
N PHE A 160 -12.28 -2.89 1.36
CA PHE A 160 -11.94 -1.47 1.35
C PHE A 160 -12.73 -0.75 0.26
N LEU A 161 -12.99 0.51 0.50
CA LEU A 161 -13.63 1.36 -0.50
C LEU A 161 -12.76 1.40 -1.77
N PRO A 162 -13.32 1.08 -2.95
CA PRO A 162 -12.58 1.09 -4.21
C PRO A 162 -11.90 2.44 -4.46
N GLY A 163 -10.62 2.41 -4.87
CA GLY A 163 -9.81 3.61 -5.08
C GLY A 163 -9.26 4.25 -3.81
N GLY A 164 -9.67 3.81 -2.62
CA GLY A 164 -9.16 4.34 -1.35
C GLY A 164 -7.71 3.94 -1.08
N ARG A 165 -6.93 4.87 -0.54
CA ARG A 165 -5.56 4.62 -0.10
C ARG A 165 -5.58 3.89 1.25
N THR A 166 -4.89 2.75 1.33
CA THR A 166 -4.69 2.01 2.58
C THR A 166 -3.24 2.08 3.07
N ARG A 167 -2.28 2.38 2.19
CA ARG A 167 -0.88 2.55 2.56
C ARG A 167 -0.71 3.70 3.55
N LEU A 168 -0.01 3.44 4.67
CA LEU A 168 0.13 4.33 5.84
C LEU A 168 -1.23 4.70 6.45
N GLY A 169 -2.24 3.88 6.21
CA GLY A 169 -3.55 4.02 6.83
C GLY A 169 -3.64 3.22 8.12
N ILE A 170 -4.18 3.85 9.16
CA ILE A 170 -4.34 3.25 10.48
C ILE A 170 -5.72 3.52 11.06
N TYR A 171 -6.08 2.73 12.06
CA TYR A 171 -7.18 3.04 12.99
C TYR A 171 -6.65 2.95 14.42
N ARG A 172 -6.98 3.93 15.24
CA ARG A 172 -6.51 4.03 16.64
C ARG A 172 -7.64 3.65 17.60
N MET A 173 -7.30 2.91 18.65
CA MET A 173 -8.15 2.59 19.79
C MET A 173 -7.30 2.53 21.07
N GLY A 174 -7.93 2.32 22.21
CA GLY A 174 -7.26 2.36 23.51
C GLY A 174 -6.94 3.78 23.95
N VAL A 175 -5.94 3.93 24.82
CA VAL A 175 -5.56 5.22 25.42
C VAL A 175 -4.50 5.91 24.56
N MET A 176 -4.88 7.00 23.89
CA MET A 176 -3.93 7.81 23.12
C MET A 176 -2.97 8.56 24.03
N GLY A 177 -1.71 8.64 23.61
CA GLY A 177 -0.64 9.27 24.41
C GLY A 177 -0.07 8.38 25.51
N ALA A 178 -0.44 7.11 25.56
CA ALA A 178 0.17 6.13 26.45
C ALA A 178 1.65 5.89 26.09
N ASP A 179 2.46 5.54 27.07
CA ASP A 179 3.91 5.27 26.91
C ASP A 179 4.20 4.07 25.99
N ARG A 180 3.23 3.22 25.77
CA ARG A 180 3.36 2.03 24.93
C ARG A 180 2.26 1.95 23.91
N THR A 181 2.64 1.50 22.72
CA THR A 181 1.75 1.27 21.59
C THR A 181 1.82 -0.18 21.14
N VAL A 182 0.67 -0.80 20.92
CA VAL A 182 0.58 -2.13 20.34
C VAL A 182 0.07 -2.01 18.91
N LEU A 183 0.80 -2.57 17.97
CA LEU A 183 0.39 -2.63 16.56
C LEU A 183 -0.25 -3.98 16.25
N CYS A 184 -1.31 -3.98 15.48
CA CYS A 184 -1.95 -5.20 15.00
C CYS A 184 -2.46 -5.02 13.58
N GLU A 185 -2.72 -6.14 12.89
CA GLU A 185 -3.23 -6.09 11.51
C GLU A 185 -4.73 -5.81 11.46
N GLY A 186 -5.52 -6.51 12.26
CA GLY A 186 -6.97 -6.57 12.09
C GLY A 186 -7.76 -5.84 13.18
N PHE A 187 -8.91 -5.26 12.80
CA PHE A 187 -9.78 -4.53 13.72
C PHE A 187 -10.26 -5.38 14.93
N ALA A 188 -10.73 -6.63 14.68
CA ALA A 188 -11.15 -7.50 15.79
C ALA A 188 -9.99 -7.91 16.70
N THR A 189 -8.79 -8.08 16.15
CA THR A 189 -7.56 -8.32 16.93
C THR A 189 -7.26 -7.12 17.83
N GLY A 190 -7.39 -5.91 17.28
CA GLY A 190 -7.25 -4.68 18.04
C GLY A 190 -8.22 -4.60 19.23
N LEU A 191 -9.49 -4.91 19.01
CA LEU A 191 -10.50 -4.96 20.08
C LEU A 191 -10.14 -5.98 21.16
N SER A 192 -9.65 -7.17 20.76
CA SER A 192 -9.24 -8.21 21.72
C SER A 192 -8.04 -7.77 22.56
N ILE A 193 -7.06 -7.11 21.93
CA ILE A 193 -5.87 -6.57 22.62
C ILE A 193 -6.30 -5.47 23.60
N ASP A 194 -7.11 -4.51 23.16
CA ASP A 194 -7.57 -3.40 23.99
C ASP A 194 -8.39 -3.91 25.20
N ALA A 195 -9.30 -4.84 24.99
CA ALA A 195 -10.06 -5.47 26.09
C ALA A 195 -9.18 -6.23 27.06
N ALA A 196 -8.16 -6.96 26.58
CA ALA A 196 -7.22 -7.69 27.45
C ALA A 196 -6.37 -6.73 28.28
N LEU A 197 -5.84 -5.68 27.68
CA LEU A 197 -5.07 -4.65 28.35
C LEU A 197 -5.89 -3.92 29.43
N SER A 198 -7.14 -3.56 29.11
CA SER A 198 -8.05 -2.92 30.03
C SER A 198 -8.33 -3.80 31.26
N ARG A 199 -8.57 -5.12 31.06
CA ARG A 199 -8.76 -6.08 32.17
C ARG A 199 -7.53 -6.22 33.06
N LEU A 200 -6.34 -6.01 32.51
CA LEU A 200 -5.06 -6.03 33.27
C LEU A 200 -4.73 -4.67 33.90
N GLY A 201 -5.62 -3.68 33.82
CA GLY A 201 -5.36 -2.31 34.27
C GLY A 201 -4.23 -1.61 33.52
N ARG A 202 -3.92 -2.06 32.29
CA ARG A 202 -2.86 -1.50 31.46
C ARG A 202 -3.44 -0.58 30.40
N HIS A 203 -2.94 0.64 30.36
CA HIS A 203 -3.38 1.64 29.40
C HIS A 203 -2.34 1.76 28.26
N HIS A 204 -2.68 1.28 27.10
CA HIS A 204 -1.84 1.31 25.90
C HIS A 204 -2.63 1.89 24.72
N ALA A 205 -1.94 2.53 23.79
CA ALA A 205 -2.51 2.79 22.48
C ALA A 205 -2.51 1.50 21.67
N VAL A 206 -3.60 1.23 20.95
CA VAL A 206 -3.69 0.10 20.02
C VAL A 206 -3.91 0.66 18.63
N ILE A 207 -3.06 0.29 17.69
CA ILE A 207 -3.09 0.76 16.31
C ILE A 207 -3.34 -0.43 15.36
N VAL A 208 -4.44 -0.36 14.63
CA VAL A 208 -4.77 -1.31 13.56
C VAL A 208 -4.16 -0.82 12.26
N CYS A 209 -3.31 -1.63 11.64
CA CYS A 209 -2.57 -1.28 10.42
C CYS A 209 -3.18 -1.86 9.15
N PHE A 210 -4.23 -2.68 9.24
CA PHE A 210 -4.99 -3.28 8.14
C PHE A 210 -4.26 -4.29 7.25
N SER A 211 -2.95 -4.38 7.31
CA SER A 211 -2.14 -5.39 6.60
C SER A 211 -0.76 -5.54 7.23
N ALA A 212 -0.15 -6.71 7.05
CA ALA A 212 1.22 -6.97 7.48
C ALA A 212 2.22 -5.96 6.89
N ARG A 213 2.06 -5.60 5.61
CA ARG A 213 2.92 -4.60 4.96
C ARG A 213 2.82 -3.21 5.59
N ASN A 214 1.66 -2.82 6.11
CA ASN A 214 1.52 -1.53 6.79
C ASN A 214 2.15 -1.53 8.18
N LEU A 215 2.25 -2.70 8.86
CA LEU A 215 2.96 -2.84 10.14
C LEU A 215 4.44 -2.42 10.02
N GLU A 216 5.05 -2.65 8.86
CA GLU A 216 6.45 -2.28 8.59
C GLU A 216 6.62 -0.77 8.28
N LEU A 217 5.53 -0.07 7.95
CA LEU A 217 5.55 1.31 7.46
C LEU A 217 5.09 2.34 8.51
N VAL A 218 4.39 1.89 9.54
CA VAL A 218 3.82 2.69 10.63
C VAL A 218 4.68 2.57 11.87
#